data_5e7571f9295d5287c171a119e96160bd
#
_entry.id   5e7571f9295d5287c171a119e96160bd
#
_cell.length_a   1.000
_cell.length_b   1.000
_cell.length_c   1.000
_cell.angle_alpha   90.00
_cell.angle_beta   90.00
_cell.angle_gamma   90.00
#
_symmetry.space_group_name_H-M   'P 1'
#
loop_
_entity.id
_entity.type
_entity.pdbx_description
1 polymer ?
#
loop_
_entity_poly.entity_id
_entity_poly.type
_entity_poly.pdbx_seq_one_letter_code
_entity_poly.pdbx_strand_id
1 'polypeptide(L)'
;RDYTKIFDAIYHAKRVLTYGSGSSQTRVASEMKRIFLPHKLFINLHGHDMSQAIEKKVQQDDVIFLISLSGESDHMIDLAKNLRMKGAFLISVTRMSSNQLALYCNDSLYIESTHMKVGDYGDYESATPYFILIELLYIALCFAAAIAI
;
A
#
# COMPACT_ATOMS: atom_id res chain seq x y z
N ARG A 1 10.59 -10.49 9.46
CA ARG A 1 10.49 -9.05 9.47
C ARG A 1 9.56 -8.56 10.58
N ASP A 2 9.91 -7.46 11.21
CA ASP A 2 9.10 -6.83 12.27
C ASP A 2 8.11 -5.82 11.66
N TYR A 3 6.82 -6.08 11.84
CA TYR A 3 5.74 -5.23 11.36
C TYR A 3 5.14 -4.33 12.47
N THR A 4 5.78 -4.25 13.62
CA THR A 4 5.22 -3.53 14.79
C THR A 4 4.84 -2.10 14.47
N LYS A 5 5.69 -1.39 13.74
CA LYS A 5 5.43 0.01 13.36
C LYS A 5 4.17 0.15 12.50
N ILE A 6 3.95 -0.79 11.58
CA ILE A 6 2.76 -0.79 10.72
C ILE A 6 1.52 -1.14 11.54
N PHE A 7 1.61 -2.13 12.42
CA PHE A 7 0.48 -2.53 13.27
C PHE A 7 0.07 -1.39 14.21
N ASP A 8 1.02 -0.74 14.84
CA ASP A 8 0.74 0.41 15.70
C ASP A 8 0.06 1.54 14.91
N ALA A 9 0.53 1.81 13.70
CA ALA A 9 -0.07 2.81 12.84
C ALA A 9 -1.53 2.47 12.52
N ILE A 10 -1.82 1.21 12.15
CA ILE A 10 -3.18 0.76 11.85
C ILE A 10 -4.08 0.88 13.08
N TYR A 11 -3.61 0.43 14.25
CA TYR A 11 -4.42 0.44 15.47
C TYR A 11 -4.79 1.84 15.93
N HIS A 12 -3.85 2.78 15.87
CA HIS A 12 -4.04 4.11 16.40
C HIS A 12 -4.64 5.09 15.38
N ALA A 13 -4.71 4.71 14.12
CA ALA A 13 -5.27 5.56 13.08
C ALA A 13 -6.77 5.72 13.23
N LYS A 14 -7.28 6.93 13.06
CA LYS A 14 -8.71 7.15 12.87
C LYS A 14 -9.17 6.58 11.53
N ARG A 15 -8.36 6.74 10.49
CA ARG A 15 -8.66 6.27 9.16
C ARG A 15 -7.44 5.59 8.56
N VAL A 16 -7.67 4.47 7.90
CA VAL A 16 -6.67 3.80 7.06
C VAL A 16 -7.19 3.79 5.64
N LEU A 17 -6.38 4.31 4.72
CA LEU A 17 -6.71 4.43 3.32
C LEU A 17 -5.78 3.57 2.48
N THR A 18 -6.26 3.16 1.31
CA THR A 18 -5.44 2.44 0.33
C THR A 18 -5.59 3.10 -1.03
N TYR A 19 -4.49 3.17 -1.77
CA TYR A 19 -4.47 3.68 -3.14
C TYR A 19 -3.46 2.89 -3.96
N GLY A 20 -3.90 2.36 -5.09
CA GLY A 20 -3.07 1.60 -6.02
C GLY A 20 -2.91 2.31 -7.35
N SER A 21 -1.68 2.40 -7.84
CA SER A 21 -1.34 2.94 -9.15
C SER A 21 -1.19 1.80 -10.15
N GLY A 22 -2.13 1.68 -11.07
CA GLY A 22 -2.20 0.61 -12.05
C GLY A 22 -3.34 -0.36 -11.78
N SER A 23 -3.72 -1.18 -12.76
CA SER A 23 -4.89 -2.04 -12.65
C SER A 23 -4.74 -3.13 -11.60
N SER A 24 -3.59 -3.80 -11.55
CA SER A 24 -3.32 -4.82 -10.54
C SER A 24 -3.25 -4.23 -9.14
N GLN A 25 -2.59 -3.10 -9.00
CA GLN A 25 -2.42 -2.41 -7.73
C GLN A 25 -3.74 -1.89 -7.17
N THR A 26 -4.62 -1.44 -8.06
CA THR A 26 -6.00 -1.04 -7.68
C THR A 26 -6.79 -2.21 -7.10
N ARG A 27 -6.65 -3.40 -7.69
CA ARG A 27 -7.29 -4.62 -7.16
C ARG A 27 -6.72 -5.03 -5.82
N VAL A 28 -5.41 -4.89 -5.63
CA VAL A 28 -4.77 -5.16 -4.34
C VAL A 28 -5.30 -4.22 -3.27
N ALA A 29 -5.40 -2.94 -3.56
CA ALA A 29 -5.96 -1.94 -2.64
C ALA A 29 -7.39 -2.29 -2.23
N SER A 30 -8.21 -2.72 -3.18
CA SER A 30 -9.59 -3.15 -2.93
C SER A 30 -9.64 -4.40 -2.05
N GLU A 31 -8.75 -5.36 -2.29
CA GLU A 31 -8.68 -6.58 -1.49
C GLU A 31 -8.25 -6.32 -0.06
N MET A 32 -7.36 -5.36 0.18
CA MET A 32 -6.98 -4.94 1.53
C MET A 32 -8.21 -4.49 2.32
N LYS A 33 -9.08 -3.70 1.72
CA LYS A 33 -10.32 -3.27 2.35
C LYS A 33 -11.17 -4.46 2.79
N ARG A 34 -11.32 -5.46 1.91
CA ARG A 34 -12.10 -6.66 2.21
C ARG A 34 -11.48 -7.49 3.34
N ILE A 35 -10.20 -7.75 3.25
CA ILE A 35 -9.49 -8.65 4.20
C ILE A 35 -9.42 -8.03 5.59
N PHE A 36 -9.10 -6.73 5.70
CA PHE A 36 -8.87 -6.08 6.99
C PHE A 36 -10.14 -5.65 7.71
N LEU A 37 -11.32 -5.83 7.08
CA LEU A 37 -12.60 -5.40 7.66
C LEU A 37 -12.83 -5.88 9.10
N PRO A 38 -12.46 -7.11 9.53
CA PRO A 38 -12.64 -7.52 10.92
C PRO A 38 -11.91 -6.66 11.95
N HIS A 39 -10.85 -5.96 11.54
CA HIS A 39 -10.10 -5.06 12.42
C HIS A 39 -10.52 -3.61 12.25
N LYS A 40 -10.62 -3.14 11.01
CA LYS A 40 -10.89 -1.75 10.71
C LYS A 40 -11.41 -1.60 9.29
N LEU A 41 -12.37 -0.74 9.10
CA LEU A 41 -12.86 -0.39 7.76
C LEU A 41 -11.83 0.50 7.06
N PHE A 42 -11.18 -0.03 6.04
CA PHE A 42 -10.28 0.74 5.19
C PHE A 42 -11.07 1.51 4.13
N ILE A 43 -10.56 2.67 3.76
CA ILE A 43 -11.12 3.49 2.69
C ILE A 43 -10.23 3.30 1.46
N ASN A 44 -10.79 2.71 0.40
CA ASN A 44 -10.06 2.53 -0.85
C ASN A 44 -10.29 3.72 -1.77
N LEU A 45 -9.21 4.45 -2.09
CA LEU A 45 -9.28 5.60 -2.97
C LEU A 45 -9.09 5.15 -4.43
N HIS A 46 -9.88 5.72 -5.30
CA HIS A 46 -9.88 5.43 -6.73
C HIS A 46 -9.58 6.70 -7.53
N GLY A 47 -8.99 6.53 -8.68
CA GLY A 47 -8.78 7.59 -9.65
C GLY A 47 -7.43 7.48 -10.32
N HIS A 48 -7.44 7.49 -11.65
CA HIS A 48 -6.23 7.65 -12.45
C HIS A 48 -5.94 9.14 -12.57
N ASP A 49 -4.68 9.52 -12.52
CA ASP A 49 -4.19 10.87 -12.81
C ASP A 49 -4.83 11.98 -11.98
N MET A 50 -5.48 11.63 -10.89
CA MET A 50 -6.15 12.60 -10.03
C MET A 50 -5.45 12.73 -8.69
N SER A 51 -4.12 12.84 -8.71
CA SER A 51 -3.33 12.98 -7.49
C SER A 51 -3.83 14.12 -6.61
N GLN A 52 -4.27 15.24 -7.20
CA GLN A 52 -4.84 16.35 -6.44
C GLN A 52 -6.15 15.98 -5.74
N ALA A 53 -7.00 15.20 -6.41
CA ALA A 53 -8.25 14.74 -5.80
C ALA A 53 -7.99 13.75 -4.66
N ILE A 54 -7.04 12.84 -4.86
CA ILE A 54 -6.60 11.91 -3.81
C ILE A 54 -6.02 12.70 -2.63
N GLU A 55 -5.14 13.64 -2.91
CA GLU A 55 -4.50 14.47 -1.88
C GLU A 55 -5.52 15.21 -1.01
N LYS A 56 -6.59 15.75 -1.61
CA LYS A 56 -7.64 16.45 -0.87
C LYS A 56 -8.42 15.55 0.07
N LYS A 57 -8.54 14.25 -0.24
CA LYS A 57 -9.28 13.29 0.59
C LYS A 57 -8.49 12.81 1.80
N VAL A 58 -7.17 12.90 1.76
CA VAL A 58 -6.31 12.48 2.86
C VAL A 58 -6.18 13.61 3.86
N GLN A 59 -6.25 13.27 5.13
CA GLN A 59 -6.17 14.21 6.25
C GLN A 59 -4.92 13.96 7.08
N GLN A 60 -4.57 14.94 7.89
CA GLN A 60 -3.50 14.77 8.88
C GLN A 60 -3.82 13.55 9.76
N ASP A 61 -2.78 12.79 10.11
CA ASP A 61 -2.85 11.58 10.93
C ASP A 61 -3.55 10.38 10.27
N ASP A 62 -3.98 10.50 9.02
CA ASP A 62 -4.42 9.32 8.26
C ASP A 62 -3.23 8.40 8.03
N VAL A 63 -3.51 7.10 7.98
CA VAL A 63 -2.56 6.09 7.48
C VAL A 63 -2.98 5.72 6.07
N ILE A 64 -2.04 5.73 5.12
CA ILE A 64 -2.32 5.36 3.74
C ILE A 64 -1.29 4.38 3.20
N PHE A 65 -1.79 3.30 2.60
CA PHE A 65 -0.99 2.37 1.82
C PHE A 65 -0.95 2.83 0.37
N LEU A 66 0.26 3.06 -0.14
CA LEU A 66 0.51 3.45 -1.53
C LEU A 66 1.10 2.26 -2.25
N ILE A 67 0.33 1.67 -3.16
CA ILE A 67 0.70 0.43 -3.86
C ILE A 67 1.13 0.78 -5.28
N SER A 68 2.39 0.53 -5.58
CA SER A 68 3.01 0.76 -6.89
C SER A 68 3.93 -0.41 -7.20
N LEU A 69 4.11 -0.74 -8.47
CA LEU A 69 5.06 -1.80 -8.81
C LEU A 69 6.50 -1.32 -8.72
N SER A 70 6.83 -0.25 -9.43
CA SER A 70 8.20 0.25 -9.50
C SER A 70 8.58 1.17 -8.35
N GLY A 71 7.61 1.93 -7.82
CA GLY A 71 7.89 3.02 -6.88
C GLY A 71 8.59 4.22 -7.55
N GLU A 72 8.57 4.29 -8.88
CA GLU A 72 9.26 5.34 -9.65
C GLU A 72 8.29 6.20 -10.47
N SER A 73 6.99 6.00 -10.35
CA SER A 73 6.00 6.83 -11.03
C SER A 73 6.00 8.24 -10.46
N ASP A 74 6.18 9.23 -11.32
CA ASP A 74 6.26 10.63 -10.90
C ASP A 74 5.03 11.09 -10.12
N HIS A 75 3.84 10.69 -10.57
CA HIS A 75 2.62 11.08 -9.88
C HIS A 75 2.49 10.46 -8.47
N MET A 76 2.99 9.23 -8.27
CA MET A 76 3.00 8.59 -6.95
C MET A 76 4.04 9.23 -6.03
N ILE A 77 5.18 9.59 -6.57
CA ILE A 77 6.23 10.26 -5.81
C ILE A 77 5.75 11.64 -5.36
N ASP A 78 5.16 12.41 -6.27
CA ASP A 78 4.62 13.74 -5.94
C ASP A 78 3.48 13.65 -4.92
N LEU A 79 2.60 12.68 -5.09
CA LEU A 79 1.53 12.41 -4.13
C LEU A 79 2.11 12.11 -2.75
N ALA A 80 3.11 11.25 -2.65
CA ALA A 80 3.74 10.88 -1.38
C ALA A 80 4.37 12.10 -0.70
N LYS A 81 5.09 12.93 -1.48
CA LYS A 81 5.68 14.15 -0.94
C LYS A 81 4.62 15.06 -0.31
N ASN A 82 3.53 15.27 -1.03
CA ASN A 82 2.46 16.16 -0.58
C ASN A 82 1.70 15.60 0.62
N LEU A 83 1.42 14.31 0.64
CA LEU A 83 0.76 13.65 1.75
C LEU A 83 1.63 13.66 3.01
N ARG A 84 2.93 13.47 2.85
CA ARG A 84 3.85 13.55 3.98
C ARG A 84 3.89 14.95 4.58
N MET A 85 3.90 15.99 3.75
CA MET A 85 3.83 17.38 4.21
C MET A 85 2.53 17.66 4.96
N LYS A 86 1.46 16.97 4.59
CA LYS A 86 0.14 17.11 5.21
C LYS A 86 0.05 16.39 6.56
N GLY A 87 1.01 15.56 6.92
CA GLY A 87 1.07 14.86 8.18
C GLY A 87 0.46 13.46 8.17
N ALA A 88 0.24 12.87 7.00
CA ALA A 88 -0.20 11.48 6.89
C ALA A 88 0.96 10.52 7.15
N PHE A 89 0.64 9.30 7.61
CA PHE A 89 1.60 8.22 7.77
C PHE A 89 1.52 7.32 6.53
N LEU A 90 2.61 7.25 5.77
CA LEU A 90 2.64 6.58 4.49
C LEU A 90 3.36 5.23 4.59
N ILE A 91 2.75 4.21 3.99
CA ILE A 91 3.34 2.88 3.85
C ILE A 91 3.34 2.53 2.37
N SER A 92 4.53 2.35 1.80
CA SER A 92 4.67 1.94 0.40
C SER A 92 4.62 0.42 0.27
N VAL A 93 4.05 -0.04 -0.84
CA VAL A 93 4.08 -1.46 -1.24
C VAL A 93 4.59 -1.50 -2.68
N THR A 94 5.80 -2.01 -2.87
CA THR A 94 6.46 -2.00 -4.18
C THR A 94 7.20 -3.32 -4.43
N ARG A 95 7.73 -3.45 -5.65
CA ARG A 95 8.73 -4.47 -5.97
C ARG A 95 9.96 -4.26 -5.06
N MET A 96 10.62 -5.35 -4.69
CA MET A 96 11.83 -5.30 -3.87
C MET A 96 12.97 -4.65 -4.64
N SER A 97 13.16 -3.37 -4.42
CA SER A 97 14.25 -2.57 -4.97
C SER A 97 14.32 -1.25 -4.23
N SER A 98 15.46 -0.59 -4.30
CA SER A 98 15.53 0.82 -3.87
C SER A 98 14.69 1.64 -4.84
N ASN A 99 13.75 2.42 -4.30
CA ASN A 99 12.88 3.23 -5.13
C ASN A 99 12.53 4.56 -4.44
N GLN A 100 12.15 5.55 -5.25
CA GLN A 100 11.89 6.90 -4.77
C GLN A 100 10.66 6.98 -3.86
N LEU A 101 9.61 6.23 -4.17
CA LEU A 101 8.39 6.23 -3.35
C LEU A 101 8.71 5.81 -1.92
N ALA A 102 9.48 4.74 -1.74
CA ALA A 102 9.85 4.25 -0.42
C ALA A 102 10.62 5.28 0.41
N LEU A 103 11.42 6.13 -0.23
CA LEU A 103 12.16 7.18 0.46
C LEU A 103 11.25 8.23 1.11
N TYR A 104 10.06 8.45 0.56
CA TYR A 104 9.10 9.42 1.10
C TYR A 104 8.08 8.81 2.05
N CYS A 105 8.13 7.50 2.25
CA CYS A 105 7.19 6.80 3.12
C CYS A 105 7.79 6.54 4.51
N ASN A 106 6.92 6.44 5.50
CA ASN A 106 7.31 6.17 6.88
C ASN A 106 7.73 4.71 7.08
N ASP A 107 7.15 3.81 6.31
CA ASP A 107 7.54 2.41 6.26
C ASP A 107 7.30 1.85 4.86
N SER A 108 7.88 0.69 4.57
CA SER A 108 7.83 0.10 3.23
C SER A 108 7.68 -1.41 3.31
N LEU A 109 6.82 -1.93 2.46
CA LEU A 109 6.63 -3.36 2.24
C LEU A 109 7.06 -3.68 0.82
N TYR A 110 7.68 -4.85 0.64
CA TYR A 110 8.22 -5.25 -0.65
C TYR A 110 7.69 -6.61 -1.07
N ILE A 111 7.48 -6.76 -2.37
CA ILE A 111 7.18 -8.07 -2.98
C ILE A 111 8.32 -8.46 -3.90
N GLU A 112 8.52 -9.77 -4.06
CA GLU A 112 9.34 -10.30 -5.14
C GLU A 112 8.43 -10.62 -6.31
N SER A 113 8.68 -9.98 -7.46
CA SER A 113 7.90 -10.22 -8.66
C SER A 113 8.73 -11.00 -9.67
N THR A 114 8.06 -11.85 -10.43
CA THR A 114 8.68 -12.66 -11.46
C THR A 114 8.17 -12.23 -12.81
N HIS A 115 9.10 -11.89 -13.71
CA HIS A 115 8.82 -11.67 -15.11
C HIS A 115 8.98 -12.93 -15.90
N MET A 116 8.09 -13.17 -16.86
CA MET A 116 8.27 -14.23 -17.84
C MET A 116 7.75 -13.78 -19.19
N LYS A 117 8.36 -14.30 -20.24
CA LYS A 117 7.84 -14.12 -21.60
C LYS A 117 6.80 -15.18 -21.88
N VAL A 118 5.66 -14.77 -22.38
CA VAL A 118 4.55 -15.67 -22.71
C VAL A 118 4.39 -15.73 -24.22
N GLY A 119 5.22 -16.52 -24.88
CA GLY A 119 5.23 -16.68 -26.33
C GLY A 119 5.38 -15.33 -27.03
N ASP A 120 4.49 -15.05 -28.01
CA ASP A 120 4.50 -13.78 -28.76
C ASP A 120 3.69 -12.67 -28.08
N TYR A 121 3.17 -12.92 -26.91
CA TYR A 121 2.29 -11.96 -26.19
C TYR A 121 3.07 -11.01 -25.28
N GLY A 122 4.39 -11.09 -25.26
CA GLY A 122 5.24 -10.18 -24.50
C GLY A 122 5.54 -10.66 -23.08
N ASP A 123 5.84 -9.71 -22.22
CA ASP A 123 6.19 -9.99 -20.84
C ASP A 123 4.97 -10.10 -19.95
N TYR A 124 5.03 -11.03 -19.00
CA TYR A 124 4.02 -11.20 -17.98
C TYR A 124 4.65 -11.06 -16.59
N GLU A 125 4.01 -10.30 -15.73
CA GLU A 125 4.42 -10.17 -14.34
C GLU A 125 3.24 -10.52 -13.45
N SER A 126 3.42 -11.48 -12.54
CA SER A 126 2.35 -11.94 -11.66
C SER A 126 2.02 -10.91 -10.59
N ALA A 127 0.73 -10.67 -10.37
CA ALA A 127 0.24 -9.86 -9.26
C ALA A 127 0.04 -10.68 -7.97
N THR A 128 0.15 -12.01 -8.03
CA THR A 128 -0.06 -12.90 -6.88
C THR A 128 0.79 -12.52 -5.66
N PRO A 129 2.08 -12.12 -5.80
CA PRO A 129 2.87 -11.74 -4.63
C PRO A 129 2.27 -10.62 -3.79
N TYR A 130 1.56 -9.67 -4.38
CA TYR A 130 0.85 -8.64 -3.62
C TYR A 130 -0.21 -9.25 -2.71
N PHE A 131 -1.01 -10.16 -3.25
CA PHE A 131 -2.09 -10.80 -2.51
C PHE A 131 -1.56 -11.66 -1.37
N ILE A 132 -0.46 -12.36 -1.60
CA ILE A 132 0.23 -13.13 -0.55
C ILE A 132 0.70 -12.19 0.55
N LEU A 133 1.32 -11.07 0.20
CA LEU A 133 1.82 -10.10 1.18
C LEU A 133 0.70 -9.56 2.07
N ILE A 134 -0.41 -9.14 1.49
CA ILE A 134 -1.51 -8.57 2.29
C ILE A 134 -2.19 -9.62 3.17
N GLU A 135 -2.28 -10.87 2.72
CA GLU A 135 -2.78 -11.96 3.56
C GLU A 135 -1.85 -12.22 4.74
N LEU A 136 -0.54 -12.29 4.50
CA LEU A 136 0.45 -12.47 5.56
C LEU A 136 0.41 -11.31 6.56
N LEU A 137 0.29 -10.09 6.07
CA LEU A 137 0.17 -8.91 6.93
C LEU A 137 -1.08 -8.99 7.80
N TYR A 138 -2.21 -9.38 7.22
CA TYR A 138 -3.46 -9.57 7.95
C TYR A 138 -3.33 -10.64 9.03
N ILE A 139 -2.78 -11.81 8.68
CA ILE A 139 -2.59 -12.92 9.63
C ILE A 139 -1.69 -12.47 10.78
N ALA A 140 -0.58 -11.79 10.49
CA ALA A 140 0.32 -11.29 11.50
C ALA A 140 -0.36 -10.26 12.41
N LEU A 141 -1.22 -9.40 11.85
CA LEU A 141 -2.01 -8.45 12.63
C LEU A 141 -2.99 -9.15 13.57
N CYS A 142 -3.63 -10.23 13.13
CA CYS A 142 -4.51 -11.03 13.97
C CYS A 142 -3.76 -11.59 15.18
N PHE A 143 -2.57 -12.13 14.99
CA PHE A 143 -1.75 -12.64 16.09
C PHE A 143 -1.29 -11.52 17.02
N ALA A 144 -0.88 -10.40 16.49
CA ALA A 144 -0.47 -9.23 17.29
C ALA A 144 -1.64 -8.72 18.15
N ALA A 145 -2.85 -8.66 17.58
CA ALA A 145 -4.04 -8.26 18.30
C ALA A 145 -4.39 -9.22 19.45
N ALA A 146 -4.24 -10.52 19.21
CA ALA A 146 -4.50 -11.54 20.24
C ALA A 146 -3.53 -11.44 21.42
N ILE A 147 -2.27 -11.08 21.17
CA ILE A 147 -1.26 -10.92 22.21
C ILE A 147 -1.48 -9.61 23.00
N ALA A 148 -1.98 -8.56 22.36
CA ALA A 148 -2.20 -7.26 22.99
C ALA A 148 -3.39 -7.24 23.96
N ILE A 149 -4.25 -8.25 23.90
CA ILE A 149 -5.35 -8.44 24.85
C ILE A 149 -4.83 -9.18 26.09
#